data_b3f6b2e97f40c68b35b5302c01774a61
#
_entry.id   b3f6b2e97f40c68b35b5302c01774a61
#
_cell.length_a   1.000
_cell.length_b   1.000
_cell.length_c   1.000
_cell.angle_alpha   90.00
_cell.angle_beta   90.00
_cell.angle_gamma   90.00
#
_symmetry.space_group_name_H-M   'P 1'
#
loop_
_entity.id
_entity.type
_entity.pdbx_description
1 polymer ?
#
loop_
_entity_poly.entity_id
_entity_poly.type
_entity_poly.pdbx_seq_one_letter_code
_entity_poly.pdbx_strand_id
1 'polypeptide(L)'
;MRFSRKFQKLFSRDAAQSLWEHACRWTHPVSARRLLATIDRTELERLRKRYPYRPNARRINAYEDAACWIGVNVKRLQDLWLDRSPPLQILDLGCGPGYFLYLCQLFGHEGLGIDPDDEPFFRGTTKLFDVRRVIARIYPQTALPDLGRKFDLVTAHRVCFHRTARGENGEWLEWSQADWEFFIDDIRTRFLKPDGRLLLEFNRRQDGSSFFTAELRDFFESQGARILRWKALLAADPNQRPRFKEIGRSH
;
A
#
# COMPACT_ATOMS: atom_id res chain seq x y z
N MET A 1 -11.16 7.91 -36.24
CA MET A 1 -10.28 6.88 -35.59
C MET A 1 -10.13 7.00 -34.06
N ARG A 2 -10.70 7.99 -33.36
CA ARG A 2 -10.61 8.13 -31.88
C ARG A 2 -11.67 7.32 -31.09
N PHE A 3 -12.76 6.89 -31.71
CA PHE A 3 -13.84 6.12 -31.05
C PHE A 3 -13.47 4.69 -30.70
N SER A 4 -12.66 4.01 -31.50
CA SER A 4 -12.26 2.61 -31.29
C SER A 4 -11.42 2.38 -30.01
N ARG A 5 -10.52 3.29 -29.67
CA ARG A 5 -9.67 3.16 -28.45
C ARG A 5 -10.46 3.36 -27.14
N LYS A 6 -11.54 4.17 -27.15
CA LYS A 6 -12.40 4.33 -25.98
C LYS A 6 -13.27 3.11 -25.73
N PHE A 7 -13.74 2.46 -26.79
CA PHE A 7 -14.52 1.20 -26.71
C PHE A 7 -13.65 0.03 -26.23
N GLN A 8 -12.43 -0.10 -26.73
CA GLN A 8 -11.50 -1.14 -26.26
C GLN A 8 -11.14 -0.98 -24.78
N LYS A 9 -11.06 0.25 -24.26
CA LYS A 9 -10.84 0.49 -22.83
C LYS A 9 -12.04 0.09 -21.96
N LEU A 10 -13.26 0.16 -22.45
CA LEU A 10 -14.48 -0.25 -21.73
C LEU A 10 -14.57 -1.78 -21.55
N PHE A 11 -13.98 -2.55 -22.45
CA PHE A 11 -13.93 -4.01 -22.40
C PHE A 11 -12.59 -4.55 -21.86
N SER A 12 -11.72 -3.67 -21.35
CA SER A 12 -10.48 -4.11 -20.74
C SER A 12 -10.74 -4.81 -19.39
N ARG A 13 -9.86 -5.76 -19.03
CA ARG A 13 -9.89 -6.41 -17.71
C ARG A 13 -9.89 -5.40 -16.57
N ASP A 14 -9.19 -4.27 -16.74
CA ASP A 14 -9.13 -3.17 -15.78
C ASP A 14 -10.47 -2.46 -15.59
N ALA A 15 -11.26 -2.30 -16.66
CA ALA A 15 -12.60 -1.70 -16.58
C ALA A 15 -13.58 -2.66 -15.87
N ALA A 16 -13.56 -3.94 -16.23
CA ALA A 16 -14.39 -4.95 -15.56
C ALA A 16 -14.04 -5.06 -14.06
N GLN A 17 -12.76 -5.03 -13.71
CA GLN A 17 -12.31 -5.03 -12.31
C GLN A 17 -12.78 -3.76 -11.58
N SER A 18 -12.66 -2.60 -12.22
CA SER A 18 -13.11 -1.33 -11.63
C SER A 18 -14.62 -1.31 -11.36
N LEU A 19 -15.42 -1.81 -12.30
CA LEU A 19 -16.86 -1.96 -12.13
C LEU A 19 -17.20 -2.92 -10.98
N TRP A 20 -16.48 -4.03 -10.91
CA TRP A 20 -16.64 -4.99 -9.81
C TRP A 20 -16.29 -4.39 -8.45
N GLU A 21 -15.16 -3.70 -8.33
CA GLU A 21 -14.76 -2.99 -7.10
C GLU A 21 -15.81 -1.96 -6.68
N HIS A 22 -16.40 -1.22 -7.64
CA HIS A 22 -17.49 -0.30 -7.38
C HIS A 22 -18.75 -1.03 -6.88
N ALA A 23 -19.13 -2.12 -7.53
CA ALA A 23 -20.29 -2.92 -7.12
C ALA A 23 -20.09 -3.48 -5.70
N CYS A 24 -18.90 -4.02 -5.39
CA CYS A 24 -18.58 -4.53 -4.05
C CYS A 24 -18.63 -3.43 -2.98
N ARG A 25 -18.14 -2.24 -3.27
CA ARG A 25 -18.22 -1.09 -2.35
C ARG A 25 -19.66 -0.60 -2.17
N TRP A 26 -20.48 -0.71 -3.20
CA TRP A 26 -21.89 -0.29 -3.16
C TRP A 26 -22.75 -1.24 -2.35
N THR A 27 -22.51 -2.55 -2.45
CA THR A 27 -23.24 -3.59 -1.70
C THR A 27 -22.87 -3.63 -0.22
N HIS A 28 -21.66 -3.18 0.14
CA HIS A 28 -21.16 -3.16 1.52
C HIS A 28 -20.49 -1.81 1.81
N PRO A 29 -21.28 -0.74 1.97
CA PRO A 29 -20.70 0.58 2.12
C PRO A 29 -20.05 0.76 3.50
N VAL A 30 -18.78 1.12 3.49
CA VAL A 30 -18.04 1.55 4.69
C VAL A 30 -18.04 3.07 4.75
N SER A 31 -18.56 3.64 5.83
CA SER A 31 -18.66 5.08 5.99
C SER A 31 -17.34 5.71 6.46
N ALA A 32 -16.59 6.30 5.54
CA ALA A 32 -15.39 7.06 5.87
C ALA A 32 -15.67 8.17 6.91
N ARG A 33 -16.86 8.80 6.87
CA ARG A 33 -17.27 9.83 7.85
C ARG A 33 -17.36 9.25 9.27
N ARG A 34 -17.92 8.04 9.44
CA ARG A 34 -18.01 7.38 10.75
C ARG A 34 -16.62 7.02 11.27
N LEU A 35 -15.76 6.49 10.41
CA LEU A 35 -14.38 6.15 10.76
C LEU A 35 -13.54 7.39 11.07
N LEU A 36 -13.74 8.49 10.36
CA LEU A 36 -13.11 9.76 10.70
C LEU A 36 -13.55 10.29 12.09
N ALA A 37 -14.78 10.00 12.48
CA ALA A 37 -15.31 10.42 13.78
C ALA A 37 -14.71 9.65 14.96
N THR A 38 -14.03 8.52 14.75
CA THR A 38 -13.32 7.77 15.81
C THR A 38 -11.94 8.35 16.13
N ILE A 39 -11.44 9.27 15.30
CA ILE A 39 -10.14 9.94 15.52
C ILE A 39 -10.31 11.07 16.54
N ASP A 40 -9.42 11.15 17.51
CA ASP A 40 -9.30 12.35 18.37
C ASP A 40 -8.84 13.55 17.53
N ARG A 41 -9.85 14.34 17.13
CA ARG A 41 -9.63 15.52 16.29
C ARG A 41 -8.83 16.61 17.01
N THR A 42 -8.97 16.71 18.34
CA THR A 42 -8.26 17.71 19.13
C THR A 42 -6.78 17.42 19.12
N GLU A 43 -6.41 16.15 19.34
CA GLU A 43 -5.01 15.75 19.32
C GLU A 43 -4.43 15.79 17.89
N LEU A 44 -5.19 15.37 16.89
CA LEU A 44 -4.74 15.50 15.50
C LEU A 44 -4.47 16.96 15.11
N GLU A 45 -5.30 17.89 15.55
CA GLU A 45 -5.11 19.32 15.30
C GLU A 45 -3.90 19.89 16.08
N ARG A 46 -3.64 19.40 17.30
CA ARG A 46 -2.41 19.73 18.03
C ARG A 46 -1.17 19.26 17.28
N LEU A 47 -1.19 18.05 16.72
CA LEU A 47 -0.09 17.54 15.91
C LEU A 47 0.15 18.39 14.67
N ARG A 48 -0.92 18.80 13.97
CA ARG A 48 -0.83 19.70 12.81
C ARG A 48 -0.19 21.04 13.17
N LYS A 49 -0.62 21.65 14.28
CA LYS A 49 -0.03 22.91 14.77
C LYS A 49 1.42 22.76 15.20
N ARG A 50 1.77 21.62 15.82
CA ARG A 50 3.14 21.34 16.27
C ARG A 50 4.10 21.09 15.11
N TYR A 51 3.60 20.51 14.01
CA TYR A 51 4.38 20.17 12.82
C TYR A 51 3.76 20.85 11.59
N PRO A 52 3.88 22.19 11.49
CA PRO A 52 3.14 22.94 10.47
C PRO A 52 3.69 22.66 9.07
N TYR A 53 2.86 23.02 8.11
CA TYR A 53 3.13 22.97 6.68
C TYR A 53 4.55 23.44 6.33
N ARG A 54 5.27 22.64 5.56
CA ARG A 54 6.59 22.98 5.01
C ARG A 54 6.45 23.31 3.52
N PRO A 55 6.88 24.50 3.06
CA PRO A 55 6.68 24.93 1.67
C PRO A 55 7.20 23.95 0.60
N ASN A 56 8.28 23.24 0.90
CA ASN A 56 8.92 22.30 -0.02
C ASN A 56 8.47 20.82 0.15
N ALA A 57 7.55 20.56 1.08
CA ALA A 57 7.12 19.21 1.46
C ALA A 57 5.67 18.91 1.04
N ARG A 58 5.24 19.33 -0.16
CA ARG A 58 3.87 19.14 -0.67
C ARG A 58 3.31 17.73 -0.46
N ARG A 59 4.15 16.70 -0.59
CA ARG A 59 3.72 15.29 -0.40
C ARG A 59 3.38 15.00 1.06
N ILE A 60 4.17 15.51 2.00
CA ILE A 60 4.00 15.29 3.43
C ILE A 60 2.78 16.04 3.94
N ASN A 61 2.64 17.30 3.53
CA ASN A 61 1.50 18.13 3.88
C ASN A 61 0.15 17.54 3.43
N ALA A 62 0.13 16.80 2.31
CA ALA A 62 -1.08 16.11 1.88
C ALA A 62 -1.59 15.08 2.91
N TYR A 63 -0.70 14.48 3.71
CA TYR A 63 -1.09 13.52 4.75
C TYR A 63 -1.75 14.14 5.98
N GLU A 64 -1.74 15.46 6.10
CA GLU A 64 -2.46 16.18 7.15
C GLU A 64 -3.98 16.16 6.92
N ASP A 65 -4.44 15.97 5.70
CA ASP A 65 -5.87 15.82 5.39
C ASP A 65 -6.36 14.40 5.75
N ALA A 66 -6.70 14.22 7.02
CA ALA A 66 -7.21 12.95 7.52
C ALA A 66 -8.48 12.49 6.80
N ALA A 67 -9.38 13.42 6.41
CA ALA A 67 -10.62 13.06 5.71
C ALA A 67 -10.33 12.44 4.34
N CYS A 68 -9.41 13.04 3.59
CA CYS A 68 -8.93 12.50 2.32
C CYS A 68 -8.31 11.11 2.52
N TRP A 69 -7.39 10.98 3.47
CA TRP A 69 -6.65 9.72 3.66
C TRP A 69 -7.50 8.60 4.27
N ILE A 70 -8.42 8.88 5.16
CA ILE A 70 -9.42 7.89 5.59
C ILE A 70 -10.23 7.43 4.39
N GLY A 71 -10.70 8.35 3.53
CA GLY A 71 -11.44 7.98 2.31
C GLY A 71 -10.64 7.12 1.34
N VAL A 72 -9.34 7.41 1.15
CA VAL A 72 -8.43 6.60 0.32
C VAL A 72 -8.25 5.21 0.91
N ASN A 73 -7.99 5.13 2.22
CA ASN A 73 -7.70 3.85 2.87
C ASN A 73 -8.95 2.99 3.10
N VAL A 74 -10.14 3.57 3.22
CA VAL A 74 -11.40 2.82 3.16
C VAL A 74 -11.54 2.09 1.83
N LYS A 75 -11.22 2.73 0.71
CA LYS A 75 -11.24 2.07 -0.61
C LYS A 75 -10.23 0.91 -0.67
N ARG A 76 -9.01 1.11 -0.18
CA ARG A 76 -7.98 0.06 -0.10
C ARG A 76 -8.43 -1.13 0.73
N LEU A 77 -8.98 -0.86 1.89
CA LEU A 77 -9.52 -1.86 2.81
C LEU A 77 -10.63 -2.68 2.15
N GLN A 78 -11.58 -2.04 1.46
CA GLN A 78 -12.65 -2.71 0.74
C GLN A 78 -12.16 -3.45 -0.51
N ASP A 79 -11.21 -2.90 -1.27
CA ASP A 79 -10.60 -3.57 -2.43
C ASP A 79 -9.89 -4.88 -2.03
N LEU A 80 -9.37 -4.93 -0.81
CA LEU A 80 -8.72 -6.09 -0.19
C LEU A 80 -9.68 -6.96 0.64
N TRP A 81 -10.97 -6.61 0.72
CA TRP A 81 -12.00 -7.31 1.50
C TRP A 81 -11.74 -7.36 3.01
N LEU A 82 -10.90 -6.47 3.51
CA LEU A 82 -10.54 -6.42 4.93
C LEU A 82 -11.70 -5.95 5.82
N ASP A 83 -12.70 -5.28 5.25
CA ASP A 83 -13.93 -4.87 5.95
C ASP A 83 -14.85 -6.04 6.33
N ARG A 84 -14.58 -7.25 5.83
CA ARG A 84 -15.43 -8.44 6.00
C ARG A 84 -14.66 -9.75 6.12
N SER A 85 -13.36 -9.70 6.17
CA SER A 85 -12.52 -10.89 6.36
C SER A 85 -12.36 -11.23 7.85
N PRO A 86 -12.03 -12.48 8.17
CA PRO A 86 -11.54 -12.83 9.50
C PRO A 86 -10.34 -11.98 9.90
N PRO A 87 -9.99 -11.90 11.19
CA PRO A 87 -8.79 -11.22 11.65
C PRO A 87 -7.52 -11.72 10.93
N LEU A 88 -6.73 -10.80 10.40
CA LEU A 88 -5.48 -11.06 9.70
C LEU A 88 -4.31 -10.36 10.38
N GLN A 89 -3.11 -10.91 10.23
CA GLN A 89 -1.86 -10.24 10.55
C GLN A 89 -1.34 -9.51 9.31
N ILE A 90 -1.21 -8.20 9.40
CA ILE A 90 -0.89 -7.31 8.26
C ILE A 90 0.42 -6.58 8.52
N LEU A 91 1.34 -6.60 7.55
CA LEU A 91 2.53 -5.77 7.52
C LEU A 91 2.37 -4.69 6.45
N ASP A 92 2.55 -3.42 6.81
CA ASP A 92 2.50 -2.31 5.86
C ASP A 92 3.88 -1.64 5.71
N LEU A 93 4.47 -1.77 4.53
CA LEU A 93 5.80 -1.26 4.19
C LEU A 93 5.69 0.19 3.71
N GLY A 94 6.30 1.11 4.46
CA GLY A 94 6.12 2.54 4.27
C GLY A 94 4.75 2.99 4.80
N CYS A 95 4.42 2.60 6.04
CA CYS A 95 3.10 2.86 6.63
C CYS A 95 2.79 4.36 6.82
N GLY A 96 3.78 5.24 6.75
CA GLY A 96 3.64 6.68 6.88
C GLY A 96 2.91 7.07 8.17
N PRO A 97 1.87 7.92 8.10
CA PRO A 97 1.10 8.33 9.27
C PRO A 97 0.18 7.23 9.86
N GLY A 98 0.17 6.02 9.30
CA GLY A 98 -0.52 4.86 9.88
C GLY A 98 -2.02 4.75 9.58
N TYR A 99 -2.60 5.60 8.73
CA TYR A 99 -4.05 5.57 8.44
C TYR A 99 -4.58 4.21 7.96
N PHE A 100 -3.81 3.50 7.13
CA PHE A 100 -4.24 2.18 6.64
C PHE A 100 -4.32 1.17 7.77
N LEU A 101 -3.26 1.06 8.56
CA LEU A 101 -3.20 0.13 9.71
C LEU A 101 -4.20 0.49 10.79
N TYR A 102 -4.43 1.78 11.05
CA TYR A 102 -5.49 2.24 11.95
C TYR A 102 -6.87 1.70 11.52
N LEU A 103 -7.21 1.83 10.24
CA LEU A 103 -8.46 1.26 9.75
C LEU A 103 -8.49 -0.26 9.86
N CYS A 104 -7.39 -0.95 9.54
CA CYS A 104 -7.32 -2.41 9.72
C CYS A 104 -7.61 -2.82 11.17
N GLN A 105 -7.07 -2.10 12.16
CA GLN A 105 -7.34 -2.34 13.59
C GLN A 105 -8.83 -2.17 13.94
N LEU A 106 -9.51 -1.15 13.39
CA LEU A 106 -10.95 -0.92 13.61
C LEU A 106 -11.82 -2.06 13.05
N PHE A 107 -11.30 -2.84 12.10
CA PHE A 107 -11.95 -4.03 11.56
C PHE A 107 -11.43 -5.36 12.16
N GLY A 108 -10.67 -5.28 13.25
CA GLY A 108 -10.22 -6.45 14.01
C GLY A 108 -8.94 -7.11 13.50
N HIS A 109 -8.20 -6.47 12.58
CA HIS A 109 -6.91 -6.98 12.12
C HIS A 109 -5.76 -6.52 13.01
N GLU A 110 -4.69 -7.30 13.05
CA GLU A 110 -3.45 -6.93 13.72
C GLU A 110 -2.47 -6.35 12.71
N GLY A 111 -2.08 -5.07 12.90
CA GLY A 111 -1.18 -4.35 12.01
C GLY A 111 0.20 -4.12 12.61
N LEU A 112 1.24 -4.18 11.76
CA LEU A 112 2.58 -3.71 12.02
C LEU A 112 3.06 -2.87 10.84
N GLY A 113 3.63 -1.69 11.09
CA GLY A 113 4.21 -0.85 10.06
C GLY A 113 5.73 -0.93 10.03
N ILE A 114 6.32 -0.74 8.85
CA ILE A 114 7.74 -0.35 8.69
C ILE A 114 7.76 1.03 8.05
N ASP A 115 8.47 1.98 8.67
CA ASP A 115 8.64 3.32 8.10
C ASP A 115 9.90 3.97 8.71
N PRO A 116 10.67 4.75 7.94
CA PRO A 116 11.75 5.56 8.51
C PRO A 116 11.16 6.66 9.40
N ASP A 117 11.89 7.02 10.46
CA ASP A 117 11.43 8.03 11.44
C ASP A 117 11.77 9.46 11.00
N ASP A 118 11.68 9.74 9.71
CA ASP A 118 12.08 11.03 9.12
C ASP A 118 11.05 12.14 9.38
N GLU A 119 9.78 11.78 9.59
CA GLU A 119 8.67 12.72 9.66
C GLU A 119 8.04 12.73 11.06
N PRO A 120 8.27 13.80 11.85
CA PRO A 120 7.71 13.90 13.19
C PRO A 120 6.18 13.85 13.23
N PHE A 121 5.49 14.35 12.18
CA PHE A 121 4.04 14.24 12.06
C PHE A 121 3.60 12.78 11.99
N PHE A 122 4.31 11.92 11.22
CA PHE A 122 3.99 10.48 11.11
C PHE A 122 4.21 9.76 12.43
N ARG A 123 5.26 10.12 13.17
CA ARG A 123 5.49 9.62 14.54
C ARG A 123 4.33 9.96 15.47
N GLY A 124 3.88 11.21 15.43
CA GLY A 124 2.75 11.68 16.24
C GLY A 124 1.44 10.96 15.89
N THR A 125 1.13 10.83 14.60
CA THR A 125 -0.11 10.18 14.14
C THR A 125 -0.13 8.68 14.39
N THR A 126 0.97 7.95 14.16
CA THR A 126 1.05 6.52 14.49
C THR A 126 0.86 6.27 15.98
N LYS A 127 1.39 7.16 16.84
CA LYS A 127 1.15 7.12 18.29
C LYS A 127 -0.33 7.41 18.63
N LEU A 128 -0.93 8.43 18.00
CA LEU A 128 -2.34 8.77 18.19
C LEU A 128 -3.27 7.61 17.80
N PHE A 129 -2.92 6.87 16.76
CA PHE A 129 -3.70 5.74 16.23
C PHE A 129 -3.36 4.40 16.90
N ASP A 130 -2.45 4.38 17.86
CA ASP A 130 -1.90 3.16 18.47
C ASP A 130 -1.38 2.14 17.44
N VAL A 131 -0.79 2.65 16.37
CA VAL A 131 -0.19 1.83 15.31
C VAL A 131 1.24 1.45 15.69
N ARG A 132 1.47 0.15 15.88
CA ARG A 132 2.82 -0.40 16.10
C ARG A 132 3.64 -0.27 14.83
N ARG A 133 4.88 0.22 14.96
CA ARG A 133 5.81 0.29 13.84
C ARG A 133 7.25 -0.05 14.25
N VAL A 134 7.99 -0.59 13.31
CA VAL A 134 9.44 -0.76 13.35
C VAL A 134 10.07 0.36 12.52
N ILE A 135 11.04 1.03 13.12
CA ILE A 135 11.77 2.11 12.44
C ILE A 135 12.85 1.48 11.58
N ALA A 136 12.63 1.46 10.28
CA ALA A 136 13.59 0.96 9.32
C ALA A 136 13.36 1.60 7.94
N ARG A 137 14.43 1.72 7.17
CA ARG A 137 14.41 2.14 5.78
C ARG A 137 14.64 0.93 4.88
N ILE A 138 13.90 0.86 3.78
CA ILE A 138 14.00 -0.22 2.81
C ILE A 138 15.01 0.18 1.74
N TYR A 139 16.06 -0.62 1.58
CA TYR A 139 17.12 -0.42 0.60
C TYR A 139 17.21 -1.58 -0.38
N PRO A 140 17.76 -1.37 -1.59
CA PRO A 140 18.04 -2.46 -2.52
C PRO A 140 19.04 -3.45 -1.91
N GLN A 141 18.94 -4.71 -2.25
CA GLN A 141 19.85 -5.80 -1.81
C GLN A 141 20.08 -5.86 -0.29
N THR A 142 19.13 -5.35 0.50
CA THR A 142 19.22 -5.31 1.96
C THR A 142 18.01 -5.98 2.58
N ALA A 143 18.22 -7.02 3.36
CA ALA A 143 17.18 -7.72 4.08
C ALA A 143 16.44 -6.78 5.06
N LEU A 144 15.14 -6.92 5.16
CA LEU A 144 14.35 -6.20 6.16
C LEU A 144 14.72 -6.69 7.57
N PRO A 145 14.50 -5.85 8.62
CA PRO A 145 14.73 -6.29 10.00
C PRO A 145 13.89 -7.54 10.33
N ASP A 146 14.41 -8.38 11.19
CA ASP A 146 13.64 -9.53 11.68
C ASP A 146 12.47 -9.04 12.53
N LEU A 147 11.26 -9.49 12.18
CA LEU A 147 10.02 -9.12 12.87
C LEU A 147 9.51 -10.25 13.78
N GLY A 148 10.19 -11.39 13.84
CA GLY A 148 9.87 -12.55 14.67
C GLY A 148 8.54 -13.24 14.31
N ARG A 149 7.92 -12.89 13.17
CA ARG A 149 6.62 -13.44 12.75
C ARG A 149 6.34 -13.29 11.25
N LYS A 150 5.39 -14.09 10.77
CA LYS A 150 4.89 -14.04 9.39
C LYS A 150 3.47 -13.45 9.34
N PHE A 151 3.10 -12.94 8.16
CA PHE A 151 1.89 -12.18 7.93
C PHE A 151 1.00 -12.84 6.87
N ASP A 152 -0.30 -12.64 7.01
CA ASP A 152 -1.30 -13.04 6.01
C ASP A 152 -1.26 -12.11 4.80
N LEU A 153 -0.96 -10.82 5.07
CA LEU A 153 -0.88 -9.80 4.04
C LEU A 153 0.29 -8.85 4.31
N VAL A 154 1.12 -8.67 3.31
CA VAL A 154 2.12 -7.60 3.27
C VAL A 154 1.67 -6.58 2.23
N THR A 155 1.61 -5.31 2.60
CA THR A 155 1.23 -4.22 1.71
C THR A 155 2.35 -3.19 1.57
N ALA A 156 2.44 -2.56 0.41
CA ALA A 156 3.20 -1.33 0.21
C ALA A 156 2.34 -0.40 -0.66
N HIS A 157 1.70 0.56 -0.03
CA HIS A 157 0.84 1.51 -0.72
C HIS A 157 1.62 2.71 -1.22
N ARG A 158 1.51 3.01 -2.53
CA ARG A 158 2.24 4.11 -3.17
C ARG A 158 3.75 3.97 -3.01
N VAL A 159 4.27 2.81 -3.40
CA VAL A 159 5.69 2.45 -3.34
C VAL A 159 6.60 3.62 -3.75
N CYS A 160 7.52 3.98 -2.88
CA CYS A 160 8.51 5.04 -3.07
C CYS A 160 9.95 4.56 -2.78
N PHE A 161 10.11 3.47 -2.02
CA PHE A 161 11.39 2.98 -1.54
C PHE A 161 12.30 2.46 -2.68
N HIS A 162 11.73 2.10 -3.83
CA HIS A 162 12.48 1.69 -5.02
C HIS A 162 13.28 2.83 -5.70
N ARG A 163 13.31 4.02 -5.08
CA ARG A 163 13.98 5.23 -5.56
C ARG A 163 14.72 5.89 -4.41
N THR A 164 15.62 5.14 -3.77
CA THR A 164 16.34 5.60 -2.58
C THR A 164 17.70 6.21 -2.88
N ALA A 165 18.24 6.00 -4.08
CA ALA A 165 19.51 6.55 -4.49
C ALA A 165 19.34 7.67 -5.53
N ARG A 166 20.36 8.53 -5.64
CA ARG A 166 20.50 9.52 -6.70
C ARG A 166 21.74 9.23 -7.51
N GLY A 167 21.61 9.34 -8.82
CA GLY A 167 22.73 9.30 -9.74
C GLY A 167 23.58 10.57 -9.70
N GLU A 168 24.66 10.58 -10.44
CA GLU A 168 25.64 11.68 -10.50
C GLU A 168 24.99 13.00 -10.97
N ASN A 169 24.01 12.92 -11.88
CA ASN A 169 23.27 14.07 -12.39
C ASN A 169 22.07 14.47 -11.54
N GLY A 170 21.92 13.86 -10.33
CA GLY A 170 20.83 14.15 -9.41
C GLY A 170 19.49 13.47 -9.74
N GLU A 171 19.45 12.63 -10.80
CA GLU A 171 18.30 11.81 -11.14
C GLU A 171 18.04 10.73 -10.07
N TRP A 172 16.79 10.30 -9.94
CA TRP A 172 16.47 9.20 -9.08
C TRP A 172 16.80 7.87 -9.78
N LEU A 173 17.68 7.09 -9.15
CA LEU A 173 17.95 5.72 -9.55
C LEU A 173 16.80 4.83 -9.06
N GLU A 174 16.17 4.14 -9.99
CA GLU A 174 15.14 3.14 -9.69
C GLU A 174 15.79 1.78 -9.51
N TRP A 175 15.19 0.93 -8.71
CA TRP A 175 15.65 -0.43 -8.47
C TRP A 175 15.74 -1.21 -9.77
N SER A 176 16.83 -1.96 -9.92
CA SER A 176 17.02 -2.96 -10.97
C SER A 176 16.10 -4.15 -10.77
N GLN A 177 16.00 -5.01 -11.78
CA GLN A 177 15.29 -6.28 -11.67
C GLN A 177 15.86 -7.14 -10.52
N ALA A 178 17.17 -7.23 -10.38
CA ALA A 178 17.83 -7.99 -9.31
C ALA A 178 17.47 -7.45 -7.90
N ASP A 179 17.27 -6.13 -7.75
CA ASP A 179 16.85 -5.55 -6.48
C ASP A 179 15.42 -5.96 -6.13
N TRP A 180 14.54 -6.00 -7.13
CA TRP A 180 13.16 -6.47 -6.96
C TRP A 180 13.10 -7.97 -6.69
N GLU A 181 13.92 -8.79 -7.34
CA GLU A 181 14.01 -10.22 -7.10
C GLU A 181 14.41 -10.49 -5.64
N PHE A 182 15.49 -9.85 -5.17
CA PHE A 182 15.91 -9.95 -3.78
C PHE A 182 14.80 -9.56 -2.80
N PHE A 183 14.15 -8.42 -3.04
CA PHE A 183 13.08 -7.92 -2.17
C PHE A 183 11.88 -8.87 -2.13
N ILE A 184 11.45 -9.40 -3.28
CA ILE A 184 10.31 -10.33 -3.36
C ILE A 184 10.65 -11.64 -2.63
N ASP A 185 11.87 -12.15 -2.81
CA ASP A 185 12.33 -13.36 -2.15
C ASP A 185 12.41 -13.19 -0.63
N ASP A 186 12.98 -12.08 -0.16
CA ASP A 186 13.01 -11.74 1.28
C ASP A 186 11.60 -11.68 1.89
N ILE A 187 10.66 -11.05 1.20
CA ILE A 187 9.26 -10.98 1.66
C ILE A 187 8.60 -12.37 1.67
N ARG A 188 8.75 -13.15 0.62
CA ARG A 188 8.15 -14.49 0.50
C ARG A 188 8.65 -15.44 1.57
N THR A 189 9.96 -15.47 1.76
CA THR A 189 10.60 -16.47 2.64
C THR A 189 10.46 -16.13 4.11
N ARG A 190 10.62 -14.86 4.47
CA ARG A 190 10.70 -14.42 5.85
C ARG A 190 9.41 -13.86 6.42
N PHE A 191 8.56 -13.24 5.60
CA PHE A 191 7.44 -12.46 6.09
C PHE A 191 6.06 -12.98 5.68
N LEU A 192 5.93 -13.78 4.62
CA LEU A 192 4.63 -14.32 4.25
C LEU A 192 4.38 -15.69 4.91
N LYS A 193 3.16 -15.87 5.43
CA LYS A 193 2.61 -17.20 5.72
C LYS A 193 2.44 -17.99 4.41
N PRO A 194 2.26 -19.32 4.43
CA PRO A 194 2.12 -20.13 3.22
C PRO A 194 1.05 -19.61 2.24
N ASP A 195 -0.09 -19.14 2.76
CA ASP A 195 -1.18 -18.56 1.98
C ASP A 195 -1.14 -17.03 1.93
N GLY A 196 -0.06 -16.43 2.41
CA GLY A 196 0.13 -14.98 2.48
C GLY A 196 0.24 -14.33 1.11
N ARG A 197 -0.02 -13.03 1.08
CA ARG A 197 0.00 -12.21 -0.14
C ARG A 197 0.82 -10.95 0.05
N LEU A 198 1.54 -10.55 -1.01
CA LEU A 198 2.22 -9.27 -1.11
C LEU A 198 1.47 -8.39 -2.11
N LEU A 199 1.01 -7.22 -1.68
CA LEU A 199 0.44 -6.20 -2.55
C LEU A 199 1.37 -4.99 -2.65
N LEU A 200 1.79 -4.67 -3.86
CA LEU A 200 2.51 -3.44 -4.18
C LEU A 200 1.60 -2.51 -4.99
N GLU A 201 1.38 -1.29 -4.53
CA GLU A 201 0.68 -0.23 -5.25
C GLU A 201 1.68 0.85 -5.63
N PHE A 202 1.92 1.04 -6.93
CA PHE A 202 2.90 1.99 -7.44
C PHE A 202 2.33 3.40 -7.58
N ASN A 203 3.17 4.40 -7.34
CA ASN A 203 2.84 5.80 -7.55
C ASN A 203 2.75 6.16 -9.03
N ARG A 204 2.08 7.30 -9.30
CA ARG A 204 2.20 8.00 -10.57
C ARG A 204 3.34 9.01 -10.53
N ARG A 205 3.96 9.24 -11.67
CA ARG A 205 4.91 10.33 -11.90
C ARG A 205 4.17 11.66 -12.00
N GLN A 206 4.89 12.77 -11.93
CA GLN A 206 4.28 14.11 -12.03
C GLN A 206 3.66 14.39 -13.40
N ASP A 207 4.20 13.81 -14.46
CA ASP A 207 3.68 13.88 -15.84
C ASP A 207 2.44 13.00 -16.08
N GLY A 208 1.95 12.31 -15.05
CA GLY A 208 0.79 11.42 -15.12
C GLY A 208 1.12 9.99 -15.56
N SER A 209 2.36 9.71 -15.99
CA SER A 209 2.81 8.34 -16.24
C SER A 209 2.92 7.54 -14.93
N SER A 210 3.13 6.24 -15.02
CA SER A 210 3.28 5.38 -13.85
C SER A 210 4.75 5.02 -13.63
N PHE A 211 5.17 4.90 -12.37
CA PHE A 211 6.41 4.20 -12.02
C PHE A 211 6.33 2.70 -12.31
N PHE A 212 5.14 2.17 -12.49
CA PHE A 212 4.91 0.80 -12.91
C PHE A 212 5.00 0.72 -14.43
N THR A 213 6.22 0.72 -14.96
CA THR A 213 6.53 0.67 -16.40
C THR A 213 6.10 -0.65 -17.02
N ALA A 214 6.14 -0.77 -18.35
CA ALA A 214 5.84 -2.01 -19.05
C ALA A 214 6.83 -3.12 -18.65
N GLU A 215 8.12 -2.81 -18.64
CA GLU A 215 9.19 -3.73 -18.28
C GLU A 215 9.03 -4.26 -16.85
N LEU A 216 8.66 -3.36 -15.93
CA LEU A 216 8.44 -3.75 -14.53
C LEU A 216 7.17 -4.61 -14.39
N ARG A 217 6.14 -4.38 -15.21
CA ARG A 217 4.95 -5.23 -15.25
C ARG A 217 5.27 -6.63 -15.73
N ASP A 218 6.00 -6.74 -16.86
CA ASP A 218 6.42 -8.02 -17.44
C ASP A 218 7.28 -8.81 -16.45
N PHE A 219 8.18 -8.10 -15.75
CA PHE A 219 8.96 -8.70 -14.67
C PHE A 219 8.07 -9.24 -13.55
N PHE A 220 7.13 -8.45 -13.01
CA PHE A 220 6.24 -8.93 -11.95
C PHE A 220 5.33 -10.07 -12.41
N GLU A 221 4.86 -10.05 -13.66
CA GLU A 221 4.10 -11.15 -14.24
C GLU A 221 4.94 -12.44 -14.32
N SER A 222 6.23 -12.36 -14.66
CA SER A 222 7.16 -13.50 -14.66
C SER A 222 7.37 -14.06 -13.24
N GLN A 223 7.24 -13.21 -12.20
CA GLN A 223 7.27 -13.62 -10.79
C GLN A 223 5.93 -14.19 -10.29
N GLY A 224 4.97 -14.46 -11.18
CA GLY A 224 3.65 -15.00 -10.84
C GLY A 224 2.67 -13.94 -10.31
N ALA A 225 3.00 -12.66 -10.42
CA ALA A 225 2.11 -11.61 -9.98
C ALA A 225 0.85 -11.49 -10.84
N ARG A 226 -0.26 -11.18 -10.20
CA ARG A 226 -1.43 -10.64 -10.88
C ARG A 226 -1.35 -9.13 -10.94
N ILE A 227 -1.33 -8.59 -12.15
CA ILE A 227 -1.25 -7.15 -12.38
C ILE A 227 -2.64 -6.55 -12.51
N LEU A 228 -2.88 -5.44 -11.83
CA LEU A 228 -4.07 -4.59 -11.96
C LEU A 228 -3.67 -3.13 -12.00
N ARG A 229 -3.86 -2.47 -13.12
CA ARG A 229 -3.49 -1.06 -13.32
C ARG A 229 -2.05 -0.77 -12.85
N TRP A 230 -1.91 -0.21 -11.66
CA TRP A 230 -0.64 0.13 -10.99
C TRP A 230 -0.37 -0.70 -9.73
N LYS A 231 -1.01 -1.88 -9.64
CA LYS A 231 -0.84 -2.80 -8.50
C LYS A 231 -0.29 -4.13 -9.00
N ALA A 232 0.64 -4.71 -8.25
CA ALA A 232 1.09 -6.08 -8.38
C ALA A 232 0.71 -6.86 -7.12
N LEU A 233 0.02 -7.97 -7.28
CA LEU A 233 -0.33 -8.90 -6.20
C LEU A 233 0.42 -10.21 -6.42
N LEU A 234 1.21 -10.64 -5.44
CA LEU A 234 1.99 -11.87 -5.45
C LEU A 234 1.50 -12.80 -4.34
N ALA A 235 1.60 -14.12 -4.57
CA ALA A 235 1.43 -15.12 -3.54
C ALA A 235 2.78 -15.44 -2.87
N ALA A 236 2.73 -16.06 -1.68
CA ALA A 236 3.89 -16.63 -1.03
C ALA A 236 4.53 -17.73 -1.91
N ASP A 237 3.71 -18.63 -2.45
CA ASP A 237 4.13 -19.60 -3.45
C ASP A 237 4.09 -18.97 -4.86
N PRO A 238 5.23 -18.87 -5.57
CA PRO A 238 5.28 -18.27 -6.91
C PRO A 238 4.46 -19.05 -7.95
N ASN A 239 4.16 -20.34 -7.71
CA ASN A 239 3.34 -21.17 -8.60
C ASN A 239 1.82 -20.95 -8.41
N GLN A 240 1.44 -20.29 -7.32
CA GLN A 240 0.05 -19.89 -7.09
C GLN A 240 -0.25 -18.56 -7.73
N ARG A 241 -1.31 -18.50 -8.54
CA ARG A 241 -1.79 -17.23 -9.09
C ARG A 241 -2.75 -16.56 -8.10
N PRO A 242 -2.34 -15.48 -7.43
CA PRO A 242 -3.15 -14.87 -6.39
C PRO A 242 -4.42 -14.23 -6.96
N ARG A 243 -5.52 -14.30 -6.20
CA ARG A 243 -6.77 -13.62 -6.53
C ARG A 243 -7.04 -12.50 -5.54
N PHE A 244 -7.41 -11.32 -6.00
CA PHE A 244 -7.72 -10.19 -5.13
C PHE A 244 -8.89 -10.46 -4.18
N LYS A 245 -9.81 -11.35 -4.55
CA LYS A 245 -11.00 -11.72 -3.76
C LYS A 245 -10.72 -12.70 -2.62
N GLU A 246 -9.54 -13.28 -2.53
CA GLU A 246 -9.23 -14.38 -1.60
C GLU A 246 -8.40 -13.94 -0.41
N ILE A 247 -8.03 -12.65 -0.33
CA ILE A 247 -7.22 -12.13 0.78
C ILE A 247 -7.94 -12.30 2.13
N GLY A 248 -9.25 -12.38 2.15
CA GLY A 248 -10.04 -12.53 3.37
C GLY A 248 -10.86 -13.84 3.45
N ARG A 249 -10.64 -14.81 2.59
CA ARG A 249 -11.28 -16.13 2.68
C ARG A 249 -10.27 -17.13 3.22
N SER A 250 -10.39 -17.49 4.49
CA SER A 250 -9.89 -18.76 4.99
C SER A 250 -10.72 -19.89 4.34
N HIS A 251 -10.06 -20.89 3.81
CA HIS A 251 -10.67 -22.15 3.38
C HIS A 251 -11.25 -22.89 4.58
#